data_18c4b83c55af17cf0c6777e94a8694ea
#
_entry.id   18c4b83c55af17cf0c6777e94a8694ea
#
_cell.length_a   1.000
_cell.length_b   1.000
_cell.length_c   1.000
_cell.angle_alpha   90.00
_cell.angle_beta   90.00
_cell.angle_gamma   90.00
#
_symmetry.space_group_name_H-M   'P 1'
#
loop_
_entity.id
_entity.type
_entity.pdbx_description
1 polymer ?
#
loop_
_entity_poly.entity_id
_entity_poly.type
_entity_poly.pdbx_seq_one_letter_code
_entity_poly.pdbx_strand_id
1 'polypeptide(L)'
;LKDYPNIGSWLATEDGKLLVKSGKVDIGQRISTALLQIAHEELTLPYDRIALAPVRTGPSPDEGMTSGSNSLEQSGHAVRCASATLRRLLLEHAAAKHGGAAEDWTLSDGALTRPGQNRPLELVALLEEIHLGQPADPEAVTLGDRDTLPAPPMRGMQELVTGRYRFVHD
;
A
#
# COMPACT_ATOMS: atom_id res chain seq x y z
N LEU A 1 -10.36 -9.94 -1.53
CA LEU A 1 -10.99 -9.54 -0.26
C LEU A 1 -11.87 -10.64 0.37
N LYS A 2 -12.56 -11.46 -0.43
CA LYS A 2 -13.51 -12.46 0.09
C LYS A 2 -12.91 -13.37 1.17
N ASP A 3 -11.74 -13.95 0.90
CA ASP A 3 -11.08 -14.89 1.79
C ASP A 3 -10.10 -14.20 2.76
N TYR A 4 -9.68 -12.99 2.44
CA TYR A 4 -8.77 -12.14 3.22
C TYR A 4 -9.34 -10.74 3.39
N PRO A 5 -10.38 -10.57 4.23
CA PRO A 5 -11.10 -9.30 4.33
C PRO A 5 -10.35 -8.20 5.05
N ASN A 6 -9.37 -8.53 5.89
CA ASN A 6 -8.74 -7.56 6.80
C ASN A 6 -7.59 -6.80 6.12
N ILE A 7 -7.42 -5.53 6.50
CA ILE A 7 -6.31 -4.68 6.05
C ILE A 7 -4.96 -5.37 6.28
N GLY A 8 -4.75 -5.98 7.46
CA GLY A 8 -3.52 -6.67 7.81
C GLY A 8 -3.19 -7.92 6.98
N SER A 9 -4.13 -8.41 6.16
CA SER A 9 -3.84 -9.44 5.16
C SER A 9 -3.04 -8.89 3.98
N TRP A 10 -3.17 -7.59 3.68
CA TRP A 10 -2.60 -6.93 2.51
C TRP A 10 -1.52 -5.92 2.84
N LEU A 11 -1.55 -5.36 4.06
CA LEU A 11 -0.62 -4.36 4.54
C LEU A 11 -0.01 -4.77 5.87
N ALA A 12 1.24 -4.39 6.09
CA ALA A 12 1.95 -4.54 7.36
C ALA A 12 2.94 -3.39 7.53
N THR A 13 3.57 -3.32 8.68
CA THR A 13 4.68 -2.38 8.94
C THR A 13 5.91 -3.14 9.40
N GLU A 14 7.06 -2.76 8.89
CA GLU A 14 8.35 -3.30 9.32
C GLU A 14 9.44 -2.26 9.06
N ASP A 15 10.32 -2.07 10.01
CA ASP A 15 11.49 -1.17 9.93
C ASP A 15 11.15 0.25 9.41
N GLY A 16 10.03 0.80 9.86
CA GLY A 16 9.60 2.13 9.47
C GLY A 16 9.12 2.24 8.01
N LYS A 17 8.73 1.12 7.39
CA LYS A 17 8.15 1.06 6.05
C LYS A 17 6.78 0.40 6.08
N LEU A 18 5.95 0.79 5.11
CA LEU A 18 4.74 0.06 4.78
C LEU A 18 5.10 -1.14 3.90
N LEU A 19 4.70 -2.33 4.31
CA LEU A 19 4.82 -3.54 3.51
C LEU A 19 3.50 -3.85 2.83
N VAL A 20 3.53 -3.99 1.51
CA VAL A 20 2.42 -4.51 0.71
C VAL A 20 2.59 -6.03 0.59
N LYS A 21 1.56 -6.78 0.94
CA LYS A 21 1.53 -8.24 0.88
C LYS A 21 0.68 -8.71 -0.30
N SER A 22 1.14 -9.74 -0.98
CA SER A 22 0.38 -10.45 -2.02
C SER A 22 0.91 -11.87 -2.15
N GLY A 23 0.08 -12.81 -2.57
CA GLY A 23 0.48 -14.15 -2.96
C GLY A 23 0.90 -14.25 -4.43
N LYS A 24 0.72 -13.17 -5.21
CA LYS A 24 1.13 -13.12 -6.62
C LYS A 24 2.62 -12.83 -6.77
N VAL A 25 3.22 -13.41 -7.79
CA VAL A 25 4.66 -13.29 -8.07
C VAL A 25 4.93 -12.64 -9.41
N ASP A 26 6.08 -12.00 -9.55
CA ASP A 26 6.55 -11.50 -10.83
C ASP A 26 7.05 -12.67 -11.71
N ILE A 27 6.42 -12.83 -12.85
CA ILE A 27 6.82 -13.76 -13.93
C ILE A 27 7.20 -12.99 -15.20
N GLY A 28 7.59 -11.71 -15.05
CA GLY A 28 7.90 -10.76 -16.12
C GLY A 28 6.85 -9.66 -16.31
N GLN A 29 5.64 -9.79 -15.75
CA GLN A 29 4.52 -8.85 -15.92
C GLN A 29 4.57 -7.65 -14.96
N ARG A 30 5.53 -7.60 -14.04
CA ARG A 30 5.77 -6.46 -13.11
C ARG A 30 4.61 -6.13 -12.17
N ILE A 31 3.87 -7.13 -11.73
CA ILE A 31 2.78 -6.93 -10.74
C ILE A 31 3.28 -6.28 -9.45
N SER A 32 4.51 -6.58 -9.03
CA SER A 32 5.11 -5.96 -7.85
C SER A 32 5.17 -4.44 -7.93
N THR A 33 5.54 -3.90 -9.10
CA THR A 33 5.56 -2.44 -9.33
C THR A 33 4.16 -1.85 -9.27
N ALA A 34 3.18 -2.51 -9.89
CA ALA A 34 1.79 -2.05 -9.89
C ALA A 34 1.18 -2.03 -8.47
N LEU A 35 1.44 -3.03 -7.64
CA LEU A 35 0.94 -3.07 -6.26
C LEU A 35 1.55 -1.95 -5.40
N LEU A 36 2.84 -1.65 -5.56
CA LEU A 36 3.47 -0.51 -4.88
C LEU A 36 2.90 0.82 -5.34
N GLN A 37 2.61 0.96 -6.65
CA GLN A 37 1.97 2.15 -7.21
C GLN A 37 0.59 2.36 -6.60
N ILE A 38 -0.23 1.31 -6.50
CA ILE A 38 -1.57 1.39 -5.90
C ILE A 38 -1.50 1.88 -4.44
N ALA A 39 -0.58 1.33 -3.65
CA ALA A 39 -0.41 1.76 -2.26
C ALA A 39 0.08 3.21 -2.18
N HIS A 40 1.01 3.62 -3.05
CA HIS A 40 1.47 5.00 -3.16
C HIS A 40 0.34 5.96 -3.51
N GLU A 41 -0.49 5.63 -4.51
CA GLU A 41 -1.63 6.44 -4.95
C GLU A 41 -2.64 6.67 -3.83
N GLU A 42 -2.93 5.65 -3.02
CA GLU A 42 -3.91 5.77 -1.94
C GLU A 42 -3.35 6.49 -0.71
N LEU A 43 -2.09 6.27 -0.38
CA LEU A 43 -1.48 6.74 0.86
C LEU A 43 -0.53 7.93 0.67
N THR A 44 -0.26 8.33 -0.57
CA THR A 44 0.73 9.36 -0.93
C THR A 44 2.08 9.17 -0.23
N LEU A 45 2.39 7.92 0.17
CA LEU A 45 3.62 7.57 0.85
C LEU A 45 4.74 7.39 -0.18
N PRO A 46 5.89 8.07 -0.03
CA PRO A 46 7.02 7.94 -0.97
C PRO A 46 7.43 6.48 -1.20
N TYR A 47 7.87 6.15 -2.42
CA TYR A 47 8.21 4.76 -2.81
C TYR A 47 9.35 4.15 -1.98
N ASP A 48 10.28 4.93 -1.47
CA ASP A 48 11.36 4.48 -0.59
C ASP A 48 10.84 4.07 0.81
N ARG A 49 9.61 4.48 1.15
CA ARG A 49 8.91 4.11 2.39
C ARG A 49 7.89 2.98 2.19
N ILE A 50 7.77 2.44 0.98
CA ILE A 50 6.89 1.31 0.65
C ILE A 50 7.74 0.16 0.14
N ALA A 51 7.48 -1.06 0.58
CA ALA A 51 8.14 -2.26 0.09
C ALA A 51 7.14 -3.40 -0.11
N LEU A 52 7.53 -4.40 -0.90
CA LEU A 52 6.79 -5.66 -0.96
C LEU A 52 7.31 -6.61 0.11
N ALA A 53 6.39 -7.19 0.85
CA ALA A 53 6.71 -8.33 1.71
C ALA A 53 7.15 -9.52 0.84
N PRO A 54 8.14 -10.29 1.26
CA PRO A 54 8.47 -11.54 0.59
C PRO A 54 7.26 -12.48 0.56
N VAL A 55 6.99 -13.09 -0.59
CA VAL A 55 5.92 -14.10 -0.70
C VAL A 55 6.32 -15.33 0.10
N ARG A 56 5.50 -15.70 1.07
CA ARG A 56 5.74 -16.85 1.96
C ARG A 56 4.43 -17.58 2.22
N THR A 57 4.49 -18.91 2.27
CA THR A 57 3.36 -19.74 2.71
C THR A 57 2.97 -19.37 4.14
N GLY A 58 1.70 -19.07 4.36
CA GLY A 58 1.13 -18.63 5.63
C GLY A 58 1.02 -17.12 5.77
N PRO A 59 2.12 -16.34 5.82
CA PRO A 59 2.04 -14.88 5.99
C PRO A 59 1.48 -14.10 4.80
N SER A 60 1.63 -14.63 3.58
CA SER A 60 1.04 -14.02 2.37
C SER A 60 -0.37 -14.56 2.14
N PRO A 61 -1.31 -13.74 1.62
CA PRO A 61 -2.61 -14.26 1.23
C PRO A 61 -2.44 -15.34 0.15
N ASP A 62 -3.17 -16.45 0.30
CA ASP A 62 -3.24 -17.48 -0.74
C ASP A 62 -4.21 -17.02 -1.83
N GLU A 63 -3.66 -16.51 -2.90
CA GLU A 63 -4.39 -16.00 -4.05
C GLU A 63 -4.36 -16.97 -5.24
N GLY A 64 -3.93 -18.22 -4.99
CA GLY A 64 -3.76 -19.22 -6.01
C GLY A 64 -2.66 -18.85 -7.02
N MET A 65 -2.70 -19.48 -8.19
CA MET A 65 -1.69 -19.34 -9.23
C MET A 65 -1.65 -17.90 -9.81
N THR A 66 -0.45 -17.43 -10.12
CA THR A 66 -0.26 -16.19 -10.88
C THR A 66 -0.50 -16.44 -12.37
N SER A 67 -1.76 -16.34 -12.79
CA SER A 67 -2.20 -16.65 -14.17
C SER A 67 -3.49 -15.88 -14.52
N GLY A 68 -3.93 -15.96 -15.77
CA GLY A 68 -5.23 -15.48 -16.23
C GLY A 68 -5.42 -13.96 -16.18
N SER A 69 -4.35 -13.17 -16.08
CA SER A 69 -4.38 -11.70 -15.97
C SER A 69 -5.13 -11.15 -14.72
N ASN A 70 -5.37 -12.00 -13.73
CA ASN A 70 -6.17 -11.66 -12.55
C ASN A 70 -5.40 -10.89 -11.48
N SER A 71 -4.07 -10.77 -11.58
CA SER A 71 -3.26 -10.20 -10.51
C SER A 71 -3.60 -8.74 -10.21
N LEU A 72 -3.81 -7.91 -11.24
CA LEU A 72 -4.19 -6.52 -11.03
C LEU A 72 -5.66 -6.40 -10.60
N GLU A 73 -6.55 -7.17 -11.23
CA GLU A 73 -7.97 -7.15 -10.93
C GLU A 73 -8.27 -7.60 -9.49
N GLN A 74 -7.64 -8.66 -9.01
CA GLN A 74 -7.90 -9.24 -7.69
C GLN A 74 -6.99 -8.63 -6.61
N SER A 75 -5.66 -8.85 -6.74
CA SER A 75 -4.70 -8.35 -5.75
C SER A 75 -4.61 -6.83 -5.76
N GLY A 76 -4.59 -6.21 -6.94
CA GLY A 76 -4.58 -4.74 -7.06
C GLY A 76 -5.80 -4.11 -6.43
N HIS A 77 -7.01 -4.66 -6.69
CA HIS A 77 -8.23 -4.20 -6.05
C HIS A 77 -8.17 -4.37 -4.52
N ALA A 78 -7.73 -5.51 -4.02
CA ALA A 78 -7.65 -5.76 -2.59
C ALA A 78 -6.65 -4.83 -1.88
N VAL A 79 -5.46 -4.61 -2.47
CA VAL A 79 -4.46 -3.66 -1.96
C VAL A 79 -5.03 -2.23 -1.99
N ARG A 80 -5.78 -1.86 -3.03
CA ARG A 80 -6.44 -0.55 -3.12
C ARG A 80 -7.45 -0.34 -2.00
N CYS A 81 -8.36 -1.29 -1.80
CA CYS A 81 -9.35 -1.22 -0.71
C CYS A 81 -8.67 -1.15 0.67
N ALA A 82 -7.66 -1.97 0.90
CA ALA A 82 -6.91 -1.96 2.15
C ALA A 82 -6.20 -0.62 2.38
N SER A 83 -5.54 -0.06 1.36
CA SER A 83 -4.82 1.22 1.45
C SER A 83 -5.78 2.40 1.62
N ALA A 84 -6.91 2.41 0.91
CA ALA A 84 -7.93 3.45 1.04
C ALA A 84 -8.58 3.43 2.43
N THR A 85 -8.87 2.23 2.95
CA THR A 85 -9.41 2.07 4.31
C THR A 85 -8.40 2.54 5.34
N LEU A 86 -7.13 2.16 5.18
CA LEU A 86 -6.06 2.62 6.05
C LEU A 86 -5.92 4.14 6.03
N ARG A 87 -6.00 4.79 4.87
CA ARG A 87 -6.01 6.25 4.76
C ARG A 87 -7.14 6.87 5.57
N ARG A 88 -8.37 6.36 5.45
CA ARG A 88 -9.51 6.83 6.24
C ARG A 88 -9.25 6.70 7.75
N LEU A 89 -8.79 5.54 8.20
CA LEU A 89 -8.49 5.30 9.60
C LEU A 89 -7.38 6.22 10.15
N LEU A 90 -6.37 6.54 9.34
CA LEU A 90 -5.32 7.47 9.70
C LEU A 90 -5.85 8.90 9.91
N LEU A 91 -6.73 9.37 9.02
CA LEU A 91 -7.37 10.68 9.14
C LEU A 91 -8.28 10.75 10.37
N GLU A 92 -9.11 9.72 10.58
CA GLU A 92 -9.97 9.59 11.76
C GLU A 92 -9.16 9.55 13.07
N HIS A 93 -8.07 8.78 13.08
CA HIS A 93 -7.19 8.67 14.25
C HIS A 93 -6.49 10.01 14.56
N ALA A 94 -5.98 10.69 13.53
CA ALA A 94 -5.37 12.00 13.68
C ALA A 94 -6.37 13.02 14.25
N ALA A 95 -7.61 13.02 13.76
CA ALA A 95 -8.67 13.88 14.26
C ALA A 95 -9.01 13.56 15.72
N ALA A 96 -9.16 12.29 16.07
CA ALA A 96 -9.48 11.87 17.45
C ALA A 96 -8.37 12.23 18.46
N LYS A 97 -7.10 12.09 18.06
CA LYS A 97 -5.95 12.29 18.94
C LYS A 97 -5.49 13.75 19.01
N HIS A 98 -5.59 14.49 17.91
CA HIS A 98 -5.05 15.84 17.78
C HIS A 98 -6.13 16.91 17.53
N GLY A 99 -7.41 16.50 17.48
CA GLY A 99 -8.57 17.37 17.32
C GLY A 99 -8.89 17.72 15.87
N GLY A 100 -10.02 18.40 15.66
CA GLY A 100 -10.61 18.66 14.34
C GLY A 100 -11.48 17.50 13.86
N ALA A 101 -12.07 17.67 12.66
CA ALA A 101 -12.75 16.59 11.95
C ALA A 101 -11.75 15.85 11.02
N ALA A 102 -12.08 14.65 10.60
CA ALA A 102 -11.22 13.90 9.68
C ALA A 102 -10.99 14.64 8.35
N GLU A 103 -11.99 15.37 7.90
CA GLU A 103 -11.99 16.19 6.67
C GLU A 103 -11.05 17.41 6.74
N ASP A 104 -10.70 17.83 7.96
CA ASP A 104 -9.74 18.93 8.17
C ASP A 104 -8.29 18.49 7.94
N TRP A 105 -8.06 17.16 7.95
CA TRP A 105 -6.75 16.57 7.81
C TRP A 105 -6.46 16.21 6.36
N THR A 106 -5.26 16.51 5.92
CA THR A 106 -4.76 16.14 4.58
C THR A 106 -3.58 15.21 4.70
N LEU A 107 -3.61 14.10 3.98
CA LEU A 107 -2.49 13.19 3.83
C LEU A 107 -1.75 13.52 2.53
N SER A 108 -0.48 13.90 2.64
CA SER A 108 0.38 14.22 1.51
C SER A 108 1.83 13.88 1.84
N ASP A 109 2.54 13.30 0.90
CA ASP A 109 3.97 12.96 1.00
C ASP A 109 4.32 12.18 2.29
N GLY A 110 3.45 11.23 2.65
CA GLY A 110 3.62 10.40 3.84
C GLY A 110 3.42 11.10 5.19
N ALA A 111 2.82 12.29 5.18
CA ALA A 111 2.53 13.05 6.39
C ALA A 111 1.09 13.55 6.44
N LEU A 112 0.51 13.60 7.62
CA LEU A 112 -0.79 14.20 7.88
C LEU A 112 -0.61 15.62 8.41
N THR A 113 -1.33 16.55 7.79
CA THR A 113 -1.30 17.97 8.13
C THR A 113 -2.71 18.51 8.29
N ARG A 114 -2.85 19.57 9.08
CA ARG A 114 -4.10 20.32 9.26
C ARG A 114 -3.79 21.82 9.36
N PRO A 115 -4.66 22.71 8.85
CA PRO A 115 -4.53 24.15 9.07
C PRO A 115 -4.40 24.48 10.56
N GLY A 116 -3.40 25.29 10.92
CA GLY A 116 -3.12 25.68 12.30
C GLY A 116 -2.30 24.68 13.13
N GLN A 117 -1.86 23.57 12.53
CA GLN A 117 -0.93 22.65 13.18
C GLN A 117 0.52 22.97 12.77
N ASN A 118 1.40 23.09 13.76
CA ASN A 118 2.80 23.47 13.54
C ASN A 118 3.72 22.33 13.11
N ARG A 119 3.29 21.06 13.28
CA ARG A 119 4.11 19.89 12.92
C ARG A 119 3.27 18.86 12.18
N PRO A 120 3.74 18.39 11.02
CA PRO A 120 3.15 17.24 10.36
C PRO A 120 3.23 15.99 11.25
N LEU A 121 2.26 15.09 11.12
CA LEU A 121 2.31 13.77 11.74
C LEU A 121 2.81 12.77 10.70
N GLU A 122 3.92 12.11 10.99
CA GLU A 122 4.46 11.07 10.10
C GLU A 122 3.52 9.88 10.02
N LEU A 123 3.09 9.52 8.81
CA LEU A 123 2.17 8.41 8.56
C LEU A 123 2.69 7.12 9.20
N VAL A 124 3.96 6.79 8.99
CA VAL A 124 4.54 5.52 9.47
C VAL A 124 4.53 5.44 10.99
N ALA A 125 4.71 6.54 11.70
CA ALA A 125 4.63 6.56 13.16
C ALA A 125 3.19 6.28 13.65
N LEU A 126 2.18 6.75 12.90
CA LEU A 126 0.78 6.50 13.24
C LEU A 126 0.33 5.07 12.90
N LEU A 127 0.98 4.40 11.95
CA LEU A 127 0.63 3.02 11.57
C LEU A 127 0.75 2.04 12.74
N GLU A 128 1.67 2.27 13.66
CA GLU A 128 1.84 1.43 14.85
C GLU A 128 0.64 1.54 15.83
N GLU A 129 -0.12 2.63 15.72
CA GLU A 129 -1.29 2.89 16.55
C GLU A 129 -2.60 2.39 15.92
N ILE A 130 -2.58 2.05 14.62
CA ILE A 130 -3.76 1.59 13.89
C ILE A 130 -3.89 0.06 13.94
N HIS A 131 -5.07 -0.41 14.34
CA HIS A 131 -5.36 -1.84 14.36
C HIS A 131 -5.69 -2.35 12.95
N LEU A 132 -4.74 -3.03 12.30
CA LEU A 132 -4.88 -3.56 10.94
C LEU A 132 -5.80 -4.80 10.83
N GLY A 133 -6.33 -5.31 11.93
CA GLY A 133 -7.31 -6.40 11.94
C GLY A 133 -8.71 -6.02 11.47
N GLN A 134 -8.95 -4.75 11.14
CA GLN A 134 -10.23 -4.27 10.63
C GLN A 134 -10.44 -4.70 9.18
N PRO A 135 -11.70 -4.90 8.74
CA PRO A 135 -12.01 -5.20 7.36
C PRO A 135 -11.61 -4.05 6.43
N ALA A 136 -11.07 -4.39 5.26
CA ALA A 136 -10.88 -3.47 4.16
C ALA A 136 -12.25 -3.14 3.53
N ASP A 137 -12.55 -1.86 3.38
CA ASP A 137 -13.83 -1.35 2.90
C ASP A 137 -13.70 -0.88 1.45
N PRO A 138 -14.35 -1.53 0.48
CA PRO A 138 -14.34 -1.08 -0.91
C PRO A 138 -14.90 0.33 -1.12
N GLU A 139 -15.81 0.79 -0.25
CA GLU A 139 -16.42 2.12 -0.34
C GLU A 139 -15.46 3.23 0.11
N ALA A 140 -14.37 2.87 0.81
CA ALA A 140 -13.32 3.82 1.16
C ALA A 140 -12.50 4.29 -0.06
N VAL A 141 -12.58 3.57 -1.19
CA VAL A 141 -11.88 3.93 -2.43
C VAL A 141 -12.54 5.15 -3.05
N THR A 142 -11.81 6.25 -3.11
CA THR A 142 -12.25 7.47 -3.79
C THR A 142 -11.52 7.63 -5.11
N LEU A 143 -12.27 7.92 -6.18
CA LEU A 143 -11.68 8.27 -7.48
C LEU A 143 -11.21 9.73 -7.39
N GLY A 144 -10.00 9.95 -6.87
CA GLY A 144 -9.35 11.25 -6.86
C GLY A 144 -8.58 11.51 -8.17
N ASP A 145 -8.10 12.72 -8.34
CA ASP A 145 -7.18 13.09 -9.44
C ASP A 145 -5.81 12.45 -9.16
N ARG A 146 -5.60 11.28 -9.76
CA ARG A 146 -4.40 10.44 -9.59
C ARG A 146 -3.39 10.64 -10.71
N ASP A 147 -3.77 11.38 -11.75
CA ASP A 147 -2.93 11.59 -12.94
C ASP A 147 -1.70 12.46 -12.65
N THR A 148 -1.69 13.13 -11.51
CA THR A 148 -0.59 14.00 -11.09
C THR A 148 0.54 13.28 -10.35
N LEU A 149 0.34 12.03 -9.94
CA LEU A 149 1.36 11.30 -9.20
C LEU A 149 2.41 10.72 -10.16
N PRO A 150 3.71 10.85 -9.84
CA PRO A 150 4.76 10.30 -10.69
C PRO A 150 4.67 8.77 -10.73
N ALA A 151 4.80 8.22 -11.95
CA ALA A 151 4.88 6.78 -12.11
C ALA A 151 6.12 6.22 -11.37
N PRO A 152 5.99 5.06 -10.69
CA PRO A 152 7.13 4.46 -10.02
C PRO A 152 8.18 3.99 -11.03
N PRO A 153 9.46 4.02 -10.66
CA PRO A 153 10.46 3.32 -11.44
C PRO A 153 10.13 1.82 -11.46
N MET A 154 10.19 1.20 -12.63
CA MET A 154 9.98 -0.24 -12.74
C MET A 154 11.01 -0.98 -11.88
N ARG A 155 10.51 -1.76 -10.93
CA ARG A 155 11.35 -2.50 -9.99
C ARG A 155 12.25 -3.50 -10.72
N GLY A 156 13.57 -3.46 -10.42
CA GLY A 156 14.56 -4.37 -11.02
C GLY A 156 14.82 -4.13 -12.52
N MET A 157 14.36 -3.02 -13.10
CA MET A 157 14.56 -2.75 -14.53
C MET A 157 16.03 -2.54 -14.86
N GLN A 158 16.77 -1.83 -14.02
CA GLN A 158 18.18 -1.56 -14.26
C GLN A 158 18.99 -2.86 -14.23
N GLU A 159 18.73 -3.72 -13.28
CA GLU A 159 19.37 -5.03 -13.17
C GLU A 159 19.02 -5.90 -14.38
N LEU A 160 17.75 -5.87 -14.80
CA LEU A 160 17.29 -6.64 -15.94
C LEU A 160 18.00 -6.24 -17.23
N VAL A 161 18.01 -4.94 -17.57
CA VAL A 161 18.61 -4.44 -18.83
C VAL A 161 20.14 -4.50 -18.83
N THR A 162 20.76 -4.57 -17.65
CA THR A 162 22.23 -4.74 -17.52
C THR A 162 22.66 -6.19 -17.33
N GLY A 163 21.73 -7.15 -17.35
CA GLY A 163 22.02 -8.57 -17.15
C GLY A 163 22.44 -8.95 -15.72
N ARG A 164 22.17 -8.10 -14.73
CA ARG A 164 22.47 -8.37 -13.32
C ARG A 164 21.29 -8.94 -12.53
N TYR A 165 20.11 -8.97 -13.16
CA TYR A 165 18.92 -9.55 -12.53
C TYR A 165 19.10 -11.06 -12.41
N ARG A 166 18.94 -11.58 -11.21
CA ARG A 166 18.98 -13.02 -10.94
C ARG A 166 17.59 -13.61 -10.96
N PHE A 167 17.40 -14.65 -11.73
CA PHE A 167 16.22 -15.50 -11.75
C PHE A 167 16.39 -16.66 -10.76
N VAL A 168 15.29 -17.37 -10.47
CA VAL A 168 15.28 -18.47 -9.47
C VAL A 168 16.27 -19.60 -9.81
N HIS A 169 16.62 -19.76 -11.09
CA HIS A 169 17.53 -20.80 -11.59
C HIS A 169 18.94 -20.31 -11.94
N ASP A 170 19.25 -19.06 -11.62
CA ASP A 170 20.61 -18.52 -11.70
C ASP A 170 21.34 -18.78 -10.35
#